data_950740935f321ef037b10c83ac1ce5b5
#
_entry.id   950740935f321ef037b10c83ac1ce5b5
#
_cell.length_a   1.000
_cell.length_b   1.000
_cell.length_c   1.000
_cell.angle_alpha   90.00
_cell.angle_beta   90.00
_cell.angle_gamma   90.00
#
_symmetry.space_group_name_H-M   'P 1'
#
loop_
_entity.id
_entity.type
_entity.pdbx_description
1 polymer ?
#
loop_
_entity_poly.entity_id
_entity_poly.type
_entity_poly.pdbx_seq_one_letter_code
_entity_poly.pdbx_strand_id
1 'polypeptide(L)'
;RDTVDKVEKMKVCTCLNPLHTCLAIFGCVLGYNKISDEMKDEDLVKLVKTVGYKEGLPVVVNPGILDPKEFIDTVLKVRVPNPFMPDTPQRIATDTSQKLAIRFGETIKAYANAKDRDVVDLKLIPLVFAGWLRYLMAVDDAGNAFELSPDPLLDTVCPYVEGFKLGETKDVAEIEAILKPVLENEKIFGVNLYEVNMAEKVCGYFNEMLAGVGSVRATLKKYL
;
A
#
# COMPACT_ATOMS: atom_id res chain seq x y z
N ARG A 1 6.24 16.43 25.01
CA ARG A 1 5.63 16.63 23.70
C ARG A 1 6.43 15.91 22.62
N ASP A 2 7.73 16.14 22.50
CA ASP A 2 8.60 15.50 21.51
C ASP A 2 8.51 13.96 21.50
N THR A 3 8.51 13.33 22.66
CA THR A 3 8.37 11.87 22.78
C THR A 3 7.02 11.36 22.28
N VAL A 4 5.94 12.09 22.57
CA VAL A 4 4.59 11.74 22.07
C VAL A 4 4.54 11.85 20.55
N ASP A 5 5.07 12.93 20.01
CA ASP A 5 5.13 13.16 18.56
C ASP A 5 5.94 12.07 17.85
N LYS A 6 7.05 11.60 18.45
CA LYS A 6 7.83 10.46 17.92
C LYS A 6 7.09 9.13 18.00
N VAL A 7 6.35 8.87 19.08
CA VAL A 7 5.52 7.65 19.20
C VAL A 7 4.43 7.64 18.12
N GLU A 8 3.75 8.75 17.95
CA GLU A 8 2.73 8.87 16.91
C GLU A 8 3.33 8.71 15.50
N LYS A 9 4.46 9.33 15.23
CA LYS A 9 5.15 9.17 13.94
C LYS A 9 5.56 7.72 13.67
N MET A 10 6.09 7.02 14.68
CA MET A 10 6.42 5.60 14.58
C MET A 10 5.19 4.76 14.18
N LYS A 11 4.05 4.97 14.84
CA LYS A 11 2.81 4.23 14.54
C LYS A 11 2.25 4.56 13.17
N VAL A 12 2.12 5.83 12.86
CA VAL A 12 1.44 6.33 11.65
C VAL A 12 2.25 6.07 10.39
N CYS A 13 3.57 6.23 10.46
CA CYS A 13 4.44 6.13 9.28
C CYS A 13 5.09 4.75 9.09
N THR A 14 5.05 3.86 10.10
CA THR A 14 5.80 2.60 10.02
C THR A 14 5.08 1.41 10.63
N CYS A 15 4.82 1.45 11.95
CA CYS A 15 4.61 0.21 12.71
C CYS A 15 3.15 -0.27 12.77
N LEU A 16 2.19 0.56 12.43
CA LEU A 16 0.77 0.23 12.56
C LEU A 16 -0.03 0.58 11.31
N ASN A 17 -0.16 1.86 11.01
CA ASN A 17 -1.07 2.34 9.98
C ASN A 17 -0.70 1.92 8.56
N PRO A 18 0.59 1.90 8.15
CA PRO A 18 0.95 1.38 6.83
C PRO A 18 0.57 -0.08 6.64
N LEU A 19 0.69 -0.91 7.68
CA LEU A 19 0.34 -2.33 7.62
C LEU A 19 -1.17 -2.53 7.44
N HIS A 20 -1.99 -1.77 8.18
CA HIS A 20 -3.43 -1.75 7.97
C HIS A 20 -3.83 -1.28 6.57
N THR A 21 -3.14 -0.28 6.02
CA THR A 21 -3.42 0.21 4.66
C THR A 21 -3.10 -0.84 3.60
N CYS A 22 -2.00 -1.59 3.75
CA CYS A 22 -1.71 -2.73 2.88
C CYS A 22 -2.85 -3.76 2.89
N LEU A 23 -3.31 -4.14 4.08
CA LEU A 23 -4.41 -5.09 4.25
C LEU A 23 -5.73 -4.54 3.70
N ALA A 24 -6.02 -3.25 3.90
CA ALA A 24 -7.23 -2.63 3.39
C ALA A 24 -7.30 -2.69 1.86
N ILE A 25 -6.25 -2.29 1.18
CA ILE A 25 -6.17 -2.27 -0.28
C ILE A 25 -6.30 -3.68 -0.84
N PHE A 26 -5.41 -4.58 -0.47
CA PHE A 26 -5.42 -5.95 -1.00
C PHE A 26 -6.57 -6.78 -0.47
N GLY A 27 -7.05 -6.52 0.74
CA GLY A 27 -8.24 -7.16 1.27
C GLY A 27 -9.48 -6.88 0.44
N CYS A 28 -9.72 -5.64 0.06
CA CYS A 28 -10.82 -5.28 -0.84
C CYS A 28 -10.68 -5.97 -2.21
N VAL A 29 -9.50 -5.92 -2.81
CA VAL A 29 -9.25 -6.46 -4.14
C VAL A 29 -9.32 -7.99 -4.15
N LEU A 30 -8.93 -8.66 -3.07
CA LEU A 30 -8.99 -10.13 -2.94
C LEU A 30 -10.32 -10.64 -2.38
N GLY A 31 -11.26 -9.75 -2.03
CA GLY A 31 -12.60 -10.12 -1.61
C GLY A 31 -12.75 -10.46 -0.12
N TYR A 32 -11.86 -10.01 0.73
CA TYR A 32 -11.96 -10.17 2.18
C TYR A 32 -12.95 -9.18 2.80
N ASN A 33 -13.61 -9.62 3.88
CA ASN A 33 -14.54 -8.82 4.67
C ASN A 33 -14.09 -8.58 6.12
N LYS A 34 -13.02 -9.25 6.54
CA LYS A 34 -12.45 -9.11 7.89
C LYS A 34 -10.94 -9.07 7.82
N ILE A 35 -10.33 -8.13 8.53
CA ILE A 35 -8.87 -8.04 8.65
C ILE A 35 -8.29 -9.31 9.30
N SER A 36 -8.96 -9.86 10.31
CA SER A 36 -8.51 -11.08 10.97
C SER A 36 -8.43 -12.28 10.01
N ASP A 37 -9.30 -12.36 9.03
CA ASP A 37 -9.24 -13.43 8.00
C ASP A 37 -8.07 -13.22 7.02
N GLU A 38 -7.71 -11.98 6.73
CA GLU A 38 -6.52 -11.68 5.92
C GLU A 38 -5.23 -12.18 6.60
N MET A 39 -5.18 -12.19 7.93
CA MET A 39 -4.02 -12.68 8.69
C MET A 39 -3.89 -14.21 8.71
N LYS A 40 -4.83 -14.94 8.11
CA LYS A 40 -4.75 -16.37 7.79
C LYS A 40 -4.23 -16.62 6.38
N ASP A 41 -4.12 -15.57 5.57
CA ASP A 41 -3.61 -15.60 4.20
C ASP A 41 -2.08 -15.44 4.23
N GLU A 42 -1.36 -16.47 3.80
CA GLU A 42 0.11 -16.50 3.86
C GLU A 42 0.75 -15.38 3.04
N ASP A 43 0.18 -15.02 1.89
CA ASP A 43 0.72 -13.96 1.04
C ASP A 43 0.53 -12.58 1.72
N LEU A 44 -0.64 -12.33 2.29
CA LEU A 44 -0.90 -11.06 2.99
C LEU A 44 -0.10 -10.91 4.28
N VAL A 45 0.07 -12.01 5.03
CA VAL A 45 0.97 -12.03 6.20
C VAL A 45 2.41 -11.70 5.79
N LYS A 46 2.89 -12.31 4.70
CA LYS A 46 4.24 -12.06 4.19
C LYS A 46 4.40 -10.61 3.69
N LEU A 47 3.38 -10.07 3.03
CA LEU A 47 3.34 -8.68 2.58
C LEU A 47 3.55 -7.72 3.77
N VAL A 48 2.70 -7.80 4.79
CA VAL A 48 2.77 -6.86 5.93
C VAL A 48 4.04 -7.04 6.75
N LYS A 49 4.52 -8.27 6.92
CA LYS A 49 5.81 -8.53 7.58
C LYS A 49 6.97 -7.89 6.81
N THR A 50 7.01 -8.03 5.51
CA THR A 50 8.09 -7.48 4.69
C THR A 50 8.03 -5.97 4.64
N VAL A 51 6.86 -5.38 4.45
CA VAL A 51 6.68 -3.92 4.50
C VAL A 51 7.10 -3.37 5.86
N GLY A 52 6.68 -4.00 6.95
CA GLY A 52 7.00 -3.56 8.30
C GLY A 52 8.47 -3.74 8.67
N TYR A 53 8.96 -4.97 8.60
CA TYR A 53 10.31 -5.30 9.10
C TYR A 53 11.43 -4.93 8.15
N LYS A 54 11.25 -5.09 6.85
CA LYS A 54 12.32 -4.92 5.86
C LYS A 54 12.32 -3.55 5.20
N GLU A 55 11.17 -2.94 4.99
CA GLU A 55 11.09 -1.63 4.34
C GLU A 55 10.92 -0.48 5.32
N GLY A 56 10.03 -0.59 6.28
CA GLY A 56 9.74 0.48 7.23
C GLY A 56 10.73 0.59 8.40
N LEU A 57 10.98 -0.51 9.11
CA LEU A 57 11.85 -0.51 10.31
C LEU A 57 13.25 0.07 10.10
N PRO A 58 13.93 -0.16 8.97
CA PRO A 58 15.29 0.38 8.76
C PRO A 58 15.39 1.90 8.86
N VAL A 59 14.31 2.63 8.63
CA VAL A 59 14.25 4.11 8.67
C VAL A 59 13.23 4.63 9.68
N VAL A 60 12.76 3.79 10.59
CA VAL A 60 11.74 4.16 11.58
C VAL A 60 12.23 5.22 12.54
N VAL A 61 11.33 6.10 12.95
CA VAL A 61 11.57 7.00 14.08
C VAL A 61 11.49 6.20 15.37
N ASN A 62 12.60 6.17 16.13
CA ASN A 62 12.65 5.50 17.44
C ASN A 62 12.30 6.50 18.55
N PRO A 63 11.17 6.31 19.26
CA PRO A 63 10.76 7.23 20.33
C PRO A 63 11.57 7.06 21.64
N GLY A 64 12.36 5.98 21.76
CA GLY A 64 13.19 5.69 22.93
C GLY A 64 12.47 5.02 24.12
N ILE A 65 11.16 5.21 24.24
CA ILE A 65 10.32 4.63 25.32
C ILE A 65 9.58 3.35 24.90
N LEU A 66 9.50 3.12 23.59
CA LEU A 66 8.91 1.93 22.99
C LEU A 66 9.87 1.42 21.90
N ASP A 67 10.13 0.13 21.92
CA ASP A 67 10.89 -0.50 20.84
C ASP A 67 10.00 -0.68 19.59
N PRO A 68 10.37 -0.09 18.44
CA PRO A 68 9.54 -0.20 17.23
C PRO A 68 9.35 -1.64 16.76
N LYS A 69 10.37 -2.50 16.90
CA LYS A 69 10.27 -3.90 16.50
C LYS A 69 9.30 -4.67 17.39
N GLU A 70 9.39 -4.50 18.72
CA GLU A 70 8.47 -5.12 19.66
C GLU A 70 7.03 -4.61 19.42
N PHE A 71 6.88 -3.36 19.04
CA PHE A 71 5.58 -2.79 18.70
C PHE A 71 4.98 -3.48 17.47
N ILE A 72 5.74 -3.63 16.37
CA ILE A 72 5.30 -4.37 15.17
C ILE A 72 4.97 -5.83 15.54
N ASP A 73 5.81 -6.47 16.32
CA ASP A 73 5.57 -7.86 16.78
C ASP A 73 4.21 -7.98 17.44
N THR A 74 3.87 -7.07 18.33
CA THR A 74 2.58 -7.05 19.02
C THR A 74 1.42 -6.78 18.05
N VAL A 75 1.59 -5.82 17.13
CA VAL A 75 0.58 -5.50 16.11
C VAL A 75 0.26 -6.73 15.27
N LEU A 76 1.28 -7.40 14.74
CA LEU A 76 1.11 -8.51 13.80
C LEU A 76 0.69 -9.83 14.46
N LYS A 77 1.14 -10.08 15.69
CA LYS A 77 0.86 -11.35 16.38
C LYS A 77 -0.42 -11.33 17.22
N VAL A 78 -0.81 -10.16 17.73
CA VAL A 78 -1.90 -10.05 18.71
C VAL A 78 -3.04 -9.19 18.20
N ARG A 79 -2.74 -7.99 17.71
CA ARG A 79 -3.77 -6.99 17.43
C ARG A 79 -4.53 -7.27 16.14
N VAL A 80 -3.82 -7.40 15.02
CA VAL A 80 -4.42 -7.55 13.70
C VAL A 80 -5.11 -8.91 13.52
N PRO A 81 -4.56 -10.04 14.01
CA PRO A 81 -5.22 -11.34 13.89
C PRO A 81 -6.42 -11.54 14.82
N ASN A 82 -6.66 -10.62 15.75
CA ASN A 82 -7.70 -10.78 16.76
C ASN A 82 -9.12 -10.72 16.14
N PRO A 83 -9.89 -11.83 16.15
CA PRO A 83 -11.22 -11.87 15.55
C PRO A 83 -12.27 -11.07 16.34
N PHE A 84 -11.97 -10.71 17.59
CA PHE A 84 -12.85 -9.88 18.42
C PHE A 84 -12.66 -8.38 18.16
N MET A 85 -11.69 -7.99 17.35
CA MET A 85 -11.56 -6.63 16.83
C MET A 85 -12.26 -6.58 15.47
N PRO A 86 -13.51 -6.08 15.37
CA PRO A 86 -14.34 -6.22 14.20
C PRO A 86 -13.98 -5.16 13.16
N ASP A 87 -12.79 -5.28 12.54
CA ASP A 87 -12.37 -4.35 11.50
C ASP A 87 -12.46 -4.98 10.12
N THR A 88 -12.84 -4.17 9.15
CA THR A 88 -13.00 -4.58 7.77
C THR A 88 -12.04 -3.84 6.86
N PRO A 89 -11.51 -4.48 5.79
CA PRO A 89 -10.68 -3.79 4.83
C PRO A 89 -11.42 -2.60 4.20
N GLN A 90 -12.73 -2.70 3.98
CA GLN A 90 -13.55 -1.62 3.40
C GLN A 90 -13.58 -0.38 4.28
N ARG A 91 -13.70 -0.53 5.60
CA ARG A 91 -13.69 0.60 6.53
C ARG A 91 -12.31 1.26 6.58
N ILE A 92 -11.26 0.47 6.63
CA ILE A 92 -9.87 1.00 6.65
C ILE A 92 -9.50 1.66 5.33
N ALA A 93 -10.04 1.20 4.21
CA ALA A 93 -9.80 1.80 2.89
C ALA A 93 -10.45 3.17 2.69
N THR A 94 -11.34 3.60 3.60
CA THR A 94 -11.88 4.96 3.57
C THR A 94 -10.76 5.99 3.57
N ASP A 95 -10.85 6.98 2.69
CA ASP A 95 -9.88 8.07 2.56
C ASP A 95 -8.43 7.62 2.27
N THR A 96 -8.23 6.52 1.57
CA THR A 96 -6.87 6.01 1.26
C THR A 96 -6.04 7.06 0.52
N SER A 97 -6.60 7.81 -0.40
CA SER A 97 -5.89 8.88 -1.11
C SER A 97 -5.30 9.96 -0.18
N GLN A 98 -5.90 10.14 1.00
CA GLN A 98 -5.46 11.10 2.01
C GLN A 98 -4.44 10.49 2.99
N LYS A 99 -4.22 9.19 2.91
CA LYS A 99 -3.41 8.43 3.87
C LYS A 99 -2.06 8.00 3.32
N LEU A 100 -1.97 7.73 2.02
CA LEU A 100 -0.76 7.18 1.40
C LEU A 100 0.48 8.04 1.63
N ALA A 101 0.33 9.37 1.54
CA ALA A 101 1.44 10.31 1.71
C ALA A 101 2.11 10.18 3.08
N ILE A 102 1.34 10.19 4.16
CA ILE A 102 1.91 10.12 5.51
C ILE A 102 2.34 8.71 5.88
N ARG A 103 1.68 7.69 5.37
CA ARG A 103 1.93 6.28 5.73
C ARG A 103 3.11 5.67 5.00
N PHE A 104 3.35 6.09 3.76
CA PHE A 104 4.42 5.55 2.93
C PHE A 104 5.39 6.62 2.41
N GLY A 105 4.91 7.82 2.13
CA GLY A 105 5.72 8.92 1.61
C GLY A 105 6.88 9.30 2.54
N GLU A 106 6.66 9.30 3.85
CA GLU A 106 7.71 9.60 4.83
C GLU A 106 8.83 8.54 4.82
N THR A 107 8.48 7.27 4.65
CA THR A 107 9.46 6.20 4.49
C THR A 107 10.25 6.37 3.19
N ILE A 108 9.59 6.68 2.08
CA ILE A 108 10.26 6.94 0.79
C ILE A 108 11.25 8.10 0.91
N LYS A 109 10.84 9.21 1.54
CA LYS A 109 11.72 10.38 1.80
C LYS A 109 12.92 10.00 2.64
N ALA A 110 12.72 9.16 3.67
CA ALA A 110 13.81 8.70 4.51
C ALA A 110 14.85 7.89 3.73
N TYR A 111 14.41 7.01 2.83
CA TYR A 111 15.31 6.28 1.91
C TYR A 111 16.04 7.23 0.96
N ALA A 112 15.32 8.19 0.36
CA ALA A 112 15.90 9.15 -0.58
C ALA A 112 16.97 10.05 0.06
N ASN A 113 16.82 10.35 1.35
CA ASN A 113 17.74 11.23 2.10
C ASN A 113 18.86 10.46 2.85
N ALA A 114 18.76 9.14 2.97
CA ALA A 114 19.76 8.33 3.63
C ALA A 114 21.01 8.15 2.74
N LYS A 115 22.18 8.14 3.38
CA LYS A 115 23.47 7.96 2.67
C LYS A 115 23.74 6.49 2.31
N ASP A 116 23.18 5.58 3.06
CA ASP A 116 23.41 4.13 3.00
C ASP A 116 22.22 3.33 2.46
N ARG A 117 21.22 4.03 1.88
CA ARG A 117 20.00 3.41 1.34
C ARG A 117 19.61 4.05 0.02
N ASP A 118 18.87 3.29 -0.79
CA ASP A 118 18.33 3.73 -2.06
C ASP A 118 16.83 3.43 -2.14
N VAL A 119 16.06 4.33 -2.71
CA VAL A 119 14.62 4.12 -2.95
C VAL A 119 14.35 2.89 -3.82
N VAL A 120 15.29 2.50 -4.68
CA VAL A 120 15.21 1.29 -5.51
C VAL A 120 15.09 0.01 -4.66
N ASP A 121 15.55 0.02 -3.42
CA ASP A 121 15.45 -1.10 -2.49
C ASP A 121 14.02 -1.33 -1.98
N LEU A 122 13.15 -0.33 -2.10
CA LEU A 122 11.74 -0.44 -1.81
C LEU A 122 11.03 -1.20 -2.94
N LYS A 123 10.60 -2.43 -2.66
CA LYS A 123 9.94 -3.32 -3.64
C LYS A 123 8.45 -3.45 -3.38
N LEU A 124 8.03 -3.45 -2.12
CA LEU A 124 6.65 -3.71 -1.73
C LEU A 124 5.84 -2.43 -1.53
N ILE A 125 6.43 -1.33 -1.11
CA ILE A 125 5.72 -0.04 -1.10
C ILE A 125 5.23 0.33 -2.51
N PRO A 126 6.05 0.23 -3.57
CA PRO A 126 5.53 0.41 -4.94
C PRO A 126 4.44 -0.58 -5.33
N LEU A 127 4.53 -1.83 -4.85
CA LEU A 127 3.49 -2.84 -5.08
C LEU A 127 2.16 -2.45 -4.42
N VAL A 128 2.22 -1.87 -3.22
CA VAL A 128 1.03 -1.35 -2.53
C VAL A 128 0.41 -0.19 -3.31
N PHE A 129 1.20 0.71 -3.86
CA PHE A 129 0.72 1.80 -4.72
C PHE A 129 0.04 1.26 -5.99
N ALA A 130 0.64 0.27 -6.62
CA ALA A 130 0.04 -0.43 -7.76
C ALA A 130 -1.27 -1.13 -7.36
N GLY A 131 -1.32 -1.74 -6.19
CA GLY A 131 -2.52 -2.33 -5.61
C GLY A 131 -3.62 -1.31 -5.40
N TRP A 132 -3.30 -0.09 -4.97
CA TRP A 132 -4.28 0.98 -4.84
C TRP A 132 -4.85 1.41 -6.20
N LEU A 133 -4.02 1.57 -7.23
CA LEU A 133 -4.48 1.85 -8.59
C LEU A 133 -5.40 0.74 -9.10
N ARG A 134 -5.05 -0.51 -8.83
CA ARG A 134 -5.88 -1.68 -9.17
C ARG A 134 -7.21 -1.69 -8.40
N TYR A 135 -7.19 -1.32 -7.12
CA TYR A 135 -8.38 -1.13 -6.29
C TYR A 135 -9.34 -0.11 -6.91
N LEU A 136 -8.82 1.02 -7.42
CA LEU A 136 -9.63 2.08 -8.02
C LEU A 136 -10.44 1.62 -9.24
N MET A 137 -10.08 0.51 -9.87
CA MET A 137 -10.87 -0.08 -10.97
C MET A 137 -12.21 -0.65 -10.51
N ALA A 138 -12.42 -0.80 -9.19
CA ALA A 138 -13.66 -1.33 -8.59
C ALA A 138 -14.06 -2.72 -9.11
N VAL A 139 -13.09 -3.53 -9.49
CA VAL A 139 -13.23 -4.92 -9.89
C VAL A 139 -12.23 -5.75 -9.11
N ASP A 140 -12.67 -6.77 -8.40
CA ASP A 140 -11.82 -7.63 -7.59
C ASP A 140 -11.00 -8.63 -8.44
N ASP A 141 -10.16 -9.40 -7.77
CA ASP A 141 -9.30 -10.38 -8.44
C ASP A 141 -10.05 -11.58 -9.05
N ALA A 142 -11.30 -11.78 -8.63
CA ALA A 142 -12.20 -12.78 -9.22
C ALA A 142 -13.00 -12.23 -10.42
N GLY A 143 -12.87 -10.95 -10.73
CA GLY A 143 -13.59 -10.29 -11.82
C GLY A 143 -14.94 -9.72 -11.42
N ASN A 144 -15.29 -9.70 -10.13
CA ASN A 144 -16.55 -9.17 -9.63
C ASN A 144 -16.43 -7.69 -9.31
N ALA A 145 -17.44 -6.89 -9.67
CA ALA A 145 -17.51 -5.50 -9.28
C ALA A 145 -17.68 -5.36 -7.76
N PHE A 146 -17.05 -4.36 -7.18
CA PHE A 146 -17.23 -3.99 -5.78
C PHE A 146 -17.35 -2.46 -5.62
N GLU A 147 -17.91 -2.05 -4.52
CA GLU A 147 -18.06 -0.62 -4.21
C GLU A 147 -16.78 -0.07 -3.56
N LEU A 148 -16.25 1.04 -4.11
CA LEU A 148 -15.12 1.73 -3.50
C LEU A 148 -15.55 2.39 -2.19
N SER A 149 -14.68 2.34 -1.20
CA SER A 149 -14.89 3.05 0.06
C SER A 149 -14.87 4.56 -0.15
N PRO A 150 -15.61 5.35 0.66
CA PRO A 150 -15.63 6.81 0.53
C PRO A 150 -14.23 7.41 0.54
N ASP A 151 -13.98 8.31 -0.40
CA ASP A 151 -12.71 9.02 -0.53
C ASP A 151 -12.93 10.32 -1.33
N PRO A 152 -12.47 11.48 -0.83
CA PRO A 152 -12.73 12.77 -1.48
C PRO A 152 -12.07 12.93 -2.86
N LEU A 153 -11.08 12.09 -3.20
CA LEU A 153 -10.40 12.18 -4.50
C LEU A 153 -10.90 11.15 -5.54
N LEU A 154 -11.92 10.34 -5.25
CA LEU A 154 -12.41 9.36 -6.23
C LEU A 154 -12.77 9.99 -7.57
N ASP A 155 -13.51 11.11 -7.56
CA ASP A 155 -13.89 11.81 -8.79
C ASP A 155 -12.70 12.37 -9.57
N THR A 156 -11.58 12.57 -8.90
CA THR A 156 -10.35 13.07 -9.51
C THR A 156 -9.50 11.93 -10.07
N VAL A 157 -9.37 10.81 -9.35
CA VAL A 157 -8.42 9.73 -9.70
C VAL A 157 -9.04 8.61 -10.52
N CYS A 158 -10.31 8.25 -10.29
CA CYS A 158 -10.97 7.18 -11.03
C CYS A 158 -10.99 7.37 -12.55
N PRO A 159 -11.19 8.58 -13.10
CA PRO A 159 -11.14 8.80 -14.54
C PRO A 159 -9.83 8.32 -15.20
N TYR A 160 -8.72 8.36 -14.49
CA TYR A 160 -7.42 7.90 -15.01
C TYR A 160 -7.31 6.38 -15.12
N VAL A 161 -8.12 5.62 -14.37
CA VAL A 161 -8.11 4.16 -14.42
C VAL A 161 -9.26 3.55 -15.22
N GLU A 162 -10.27 4.35 -15.60
CA GLU A 162 -11.45 3.88 -16.33
C GLU A 162 -11.13 3.19 -17.65
N GLY A 163 -10.04 3.59 -18.32
CA GLY A 163 -9.61 3.01 -19.59
C GLY A 163 -8.91 1.65 -19.47
N PHE A 164 -8.57 1.23 -18.26
CA PHE A 164 -7.95 -0.07 -18.03
C PHE A 164 -9.00 -1.15 -17.80
N LYS A 165 -8.79 -2.31 -18.40
CA LYS A 165 -9.69 -3.46 -18.28
C LYS A 165 -8.93 -4.71 -17.86
N LEU A 166 -9.55 -5.50 -17.01
CA LEU A 166 -9.01 -6.79 -16.62
C LEU A 166 -8.88 -7.71 -17.85
N GLY A 167 -7.71 -8.28 -18.03
CA GLY A 167 -7.36 -9.09 -19.20
C GLY A 167 -6.67 -8.32 -20.34
N GLU A 168 -6.55 -7.00 -20.23
CA GLU A 168 -5.91 -6.15 -21.23
C GLU A 168 -4.66 -5.47 -20.66
N THR A 169 -3.50 -6.08 -20.88
CA THR A 169 -2.21 -5.48 -20.53
C THR A 169 -1.78 -4.44 -21.59
N LYS A 170 -0.93 -3.52 -21.18
CA LYS A 170 -0.38 -2.46 -22.05
C LYS A 170 1.13 -2.37 -21.86
N ASP A 171 1.79 -1.59 -22.71
CA ASP A 171 3.18 -1.21 -22.45
C ASP A 171 3.29 -0.31 -21.22
N VAL A 172 4.32 -0.50 -20.40
CA VAL A 172 4.54 0.29 -19.18
C VAL A 172 4.61 1.78 -19.48
N ALA A 173 5.26 2.17 -20.57
CA ALA A 173 5.35 3.57 -21.00
C ALA A 173 3.97 4.18 -21.33
N GLU A 174 3.06 3.39 -21.89
CA GLU A 174 1.68 3.81 -22.17
C GLU A 174 0.91 4.02 -20.84
N ILE A 175 1.08 3.11 -19.89
CA ILE A 175 0.46 3.23 -18.55
C ILE A 175 0.99 4.47 -17.84
N GLU A 176 2.30 4.72 -17.86
CA GLU A 176 2.90 5.92 -17.29
C GLU A 176 2.31 7.20 -17.90
N ALA A 177 2.16 7.24 -19.22
CA ALA A 177 1.59 8.40 -19.91
C ALA A 177 0.14 8.68 -19.46
N ILE A 178 -0.68 7.64 -19.29
CA ILE A 178 -2.06 7.76 -18.84
C ILE A 178 -2.13 8.20 -17.37
N LEU A 179 -1.32 7.58 -16.50
CA LEU A 179 -1.37 7.77 -15.06
C LEU A 179 -0.48 8.93 -14.56
N LYS A 180 0.27 9.59 -15.43
CA LYS A 180 1.22 10.63 -15.05
C LYS A 180 0.66 11.67 -14.08
N PRO A 181 -0.53 12.26 -14.27
CA PRO A 181 -1.07 13.24 -13.33
C PRO A 181 -1.32 12.68 -11.93
N VAL A 182 -1.56 11.39 -11.80
CA VAL A 182 -1.71 10.72 -10.50
C VAL A 182 -0.34 10.42 -9.90
N LEU A 183 0.58 9.84 -10.69
CA LEU A 183 1.90 9.40 -10.22
C LEU A 183 2.81 10.56 -9.79
N GLU A 184 2.66 11.75 -10.37
CA GLU A 184 3.41 12.94 -9.97
C GLU A 184 2.77 13.71 -8.81
N ASN A 185 1.59 13.31 -8.34
CA ASN A 185 0.84 14.04 -7.33
C ASN A 185 1.38 13.79 -5.92
N GLU A 186 2.18 14.73 -5.43
CA GLU A 186 2.78 14.69 -4.10
C GLU A 186 1.77 14.71 -2.95
N LYS A 187 0.57 15.23 -3.17
CA LYS A 187 -0.49 15.20 -2.16
C LYS A 187 -1.00 13.79 -1.91
N ILE A 188 -0.97 12.93 -2.93
CA ILE A 188 -1.39 11.53 -2.83
C ILE A 188 -0.30 10.67 -2.22
N PHE A 189 0.93 10.73 -2.77
CA PHE A 189 2.03 9.83 -2.41
C PHE A 189 3.05 10.42 -1.44
N GLY A 190 2.98 11.73 -1.18
CA GLY A 190 3.97 12.45 -0.37
C GLY A 190 5.25 12.81 -1.12
N VAL A 191 5.43 12.26 -2.30
CA VAL A 191 6.53 12.50 -3.23
C VAL A 191 6.02 12.44 -4.66
N ASN A 192 6.72 13.07 -5.60
CA ASN A 192 6.54 12.81 -7.02
C ASN A 192 7.25 11.49 -7.35
N LEU A 193 6.48 10.47 -7.78
CA LEU A 193 7.03 9.13 -8.01
C LEU A 193 8.05 9.08 -9.15
N TYR A 194 8.02 10.04 -10.07
CA TYR A 194 9.04 10.20 -11.11
C TYR A 194 10.37 10.69 -10.54
N GLU A 195 10.33 11.64 -9.60
CA GLU A 195 11.54 12.20 -8.99
C GLU A 195 12.31 11.20 -8.12
N VAL A 196 11.62 10.23 -7.57
CA VAL A 196 12.22 9.14 -6.78
C VAL A 196 12.43 7.85 -7.58
N ASN A 197 12.26 7.90 -8.90
CA ASN A 197 12.44 6.75 -9.80
C ASN A 197 11.58 5.53 -9.46
N MET A 198 10.35 5.76 -8.99
CA MET A 198 9.42 4.70 -8.59
C MET A 198 8.27 4.50 -9.58
N ALA A 199 7.98 5.48 -10.44
CA ALA A 199 6.82 5.47 -11.32
C ALA A 199 6.79 4.25 -12.27
N GLU A 200 7.90 3.91 -12.91
CA GLU A 200 7.99 2.76 -13.81
C GLU A 200 7.70 1.44 -13.10
N LYS A 201 8.24 1.26 -11.90
CA LYS A 201 8.01 0.06 -11.08
C LYS A 201 6.54 -0.07 -10.68
N VAL A 202 5.91 1.01 -10.25
CA VAL A 202 4.47 1.03 -9.91
C VAL A 202 3.63 0.65 -11.13
N CYS A 203 3.92 1.23 -12.29
CA CYS A 203 3.21 0.92 -13.53
C CYS A 203 3.44 -0.52 -14.00
N GLY A 204 4.65 -1.05 -13.84
CA GLY A 204 4.97 -2.44 -14.14
C GLY A 204 4.16 -3.41 -13.29
N TYR A 205 4.09 -3.20 -11.99
CA TYR A 205 3.26 -4.00 -11.09
C TYR A 205 1.76 -3.88 -11.42
N PHE A 206 1.30 -2.67 -11.68
CA PHE A 206 -0.08 -2.45 -12.08
C PHE A 206 -0.43 -3.20 -13.35
N ASN A 207 0.44 -3.16 -14.36
CA ASN A 207 0.25 -3.89 -15.60
C ASN A 207 0.16 -5.41 -15.38
N GLU A 208 0.99 -5.98 -14.51
CA GLU A 208 0.91 -7.40 -14.16
C GLU A 208 -0.44 -7.74 -13.51
N MET A 209 -0.99 -6.84 -12.69
CA MET A 209 -2.30 -7.01 -12.06
C MET A 209 -3.48 -6.87 -13.03
N LEU A 210 -3.26 -6.38 -14.24
CA LEU A 210 -4.27 -6.29 -15.31
C LEU A 210 -4.41 -7.57 -16.13
N ALA A 211 -3.52 -8.53 -15.98
CA ALA A 211 -3.42 -9.69 -16.87
C ALA A 211 -4.67 -10.58 -16.93
N GLY A 212 -5.51 -10.55 -15.90
CA GLY A 212 -6.77 -11.31 -15.87
C GLY A 212 -7.21 -11.63 -14.46
N VAL A 213 -8.22 -12.47 -14.37
CA VAL A 213 -8.69 -13.03 -13.09
C VAL A 213 -7.54 -13.78 -12.42
N GLY A 214 -7.33 -13.52 -11.12
CA GLY A 214 -6.24 -14.12 -10.34
C GLY A 214 -4.89 -13.43 -10.50
N SER A 215 -4.78 -12.38 -11.31
CA SER A 215 -3.48 -11.70 -11.57
C SER A 215 -2.97 -10.89 -10.41
N VAL A 216 -3.83 -10.39 -9.51
CA VAL A 216 -3.40 -9.74 -8.27
C VAL A 216 -2.72 -10.76 -7.36
N ARG A 217 -3.34 -11.90 -7.15
CA ARG A 217 -2.75 -13.01 -6.37
C ARG A 217 -1.43 -13.48 -6.98
N ALA A 218 -1.39 -13.66 -8.29
CA ALA A 218 -0.19 -14.09 -8.99
C ALA A 218 0.95 -13.08 -8.84
N THR A 219 0.65 -11.78 -8.92
CA THR A 219 1.62 -10.70 -8.74
C THR A 219 2.16 -10.68 -7.31
N LEU A 220 1.30 -10.81 -6.30
CA LEU A 220 1.73 -10.95 -4.91
C LEU A 220 2.68 -12.13 -4.73
N LYS A 221 2.32 -13.32 -5.21
CA LYS A 221 3.18 -14.51 -5.11
C LYS A 221 4.53 -14.36 -5.81
N LYS A 222 4.56 -13.64 -6.92
CA LYS A 222 5.79 -13.42 -7.70
C LYS A 222 6.80 -12.54 -6.94
N TYR A 223 6.34 -11.55 -6.19
CA TYR A 223 7.21 -10.55 -5.55
C TYR A 223 7.37 -10.74 -4.04
N LEU A 224 6.64 -11.62 -3.44
CA LEU A 224 6.78 -12.01 -2.05
C LEU A 224 7.62 -13.28 -1.91
#